data_9a7f78e5afd8bf8260a8045d8ac1143e
#
_entry.id   9a7f78e5afd8bf8260a8045d8ac1143e
#
_cell.length_a   1.000
_cell.length_b   1.000
_cell.length_c   1.000
_cell.angle_alpha   90.00
_cell.angle_beta   90.00
_cell.angle_gamma   90.00
#
_symmetry.space_group_name_H-M   'P 1'
#
loop_
_entity.id
_entity.type
_entity.pdbx_description
1 polymer ?
#
loop_
_entity_poly.entity_id
_entity_poly.type
_entity_poly.pdbx_seq_one_letter_code
_entity_poly.pdbx_strand_id
1 'polypeptide(L)'
;YLKYVGITAALILFMLSGSLIYRNPYFQKAENVYHVPQSVVDICDAIEVPGREVMAVFPGELLQYVRQYSNLVCMPYGRNIVVSKWTVQNDLYDVMEQETIDAGELATLAREEQCAYIILPETKTLVGKLEDLEYEEFGRMHGYVIYKDATVDLYYFMK
;
A
#
# COMPACT_ATOMS: atom_id res chain seq x y z
N TYR A 1 -53.91 10.69 16.79
CA TYR A 1 -53.56 9.48 16.05
C TYR A 1 -52.64 9.79 14.86
N LEU A 2 -53.00 10.75 14.00
CA LEU A 2 -52.22 11.10 12.81
C LEU A 2 -50.77 11.50 13.12
N LYS A 3 -50.57 12.21 14.24
CA LYS A 3 -49.25 12.67 14.71
C LYS A 3 -48.31 11.50 15.06
N TYR A 4 -48.83 10.47 15.69
CA TYR A 4 -48.04 9.27 16.06
C TYR A 4 -47.73 8.41 14.85
N VAL A 5 -48.65 8.30 13.89
CA VAL A 5 -48.46 7.60 12.63
C VAL A 5 -47.30 8.24 11.83
N GLY A 6 -47.27 9.60 11.78
CA GLY A 6 -46.20 10.33 11.10
C GLY A 6 -44.84 10.11 11.75
N ILE A 7 -44.75 10.14 13.08
CA ILE A 7 -43.50 9.88 13.83
C ILE A 7 -43.00 8.44 13.60
N THR A 8 -43.91 7.47 13.68
CA THR A 8 -43.55 6.05 13.46
C THR A 8 -43.08 5.82 12.03
N ALA A 9 -43.72 6.39 11.04
CA ALA A 9 -43.29 6.30 9.64
C ALA A 9 -41.89 6.93 9.42
N ALA A 10 -41.62 8.09 10.04
CA ALA A 10 -40.32 8.74 9.98
C ALA A 10 -39.22 7.89 10.62
N LEU A 11 -39.48 7.27 11.78
CA LEU A 11 -38.53 6.37 12.44
C LEU A 11 -38.23 5.12 11.60
N ILE A 12 -39.25 4.52 10.98
CA ILE A 12 -39.08 3.38 10.08
C ILE A 12 -38.24 3.77 8.86
N LEU A 13 -38.52 4.94 8.25
CA LEU A 13 -37.72 5.45 7.14
C LEU A 13 -36.26 5.70 7.54
N PHE A 14 -36.04 6.21 8.75
CA PHE A 14 -34.69 6.44 9.26
C PHE A 14 -33.92 5.13 9.48
N MET A 15 -34.55 4.11 10.05
CA MET A 15 -33.98 2.77 10.20
C MET A 15 -33.70 2.09 8.86
N LEU A 16 -34.61 2.23 7.89
CA LEU A 16 -34.42 1.68 6.55
C LEU A 16 -33.30 2.39 5.79
N SER A 17 -33.14 3.71 5.95
CA SER A 17 -32.07 4.47 5.31
C SER A 17 -30.68 4.03 5.86
N GLY A 18 -30.57 3.80 7.16
CA GLY A 18 -29.36 3.24 7.76
C GLY A 18 -29.02 1.86 7.20
N SER A 19 -30.01 0.96 7.07
CA SER A 19 -29.78 -0.37 6.50
C SER A 19 -29.40 -0.34 5.01
N LEU A 20 -29.89 0.65 4.25
CA LEU A 20 -29.51 0.84 2.85
C LEU A 20 -28.06 1.31 2.70
N ILE A 21 -27.56 2.13 3.62
CA ILE A 21 -26.15 2.54 3.65
C ILE A 21 -25.25 1.32 3.81
N TYR A 22 -25.58 0.42 4.73
CA TYR A 22 -24.79 -0.82 4.94
C TYR A 22 -24.88 -1.82 3.78
N ARG A 23 -25.88 -1.71 2.90
CA ARG A 23 -26.00 -2.51 1.68
C ARG A 23 -25.26 -1.92 0.48
N ASN A 24 -24.77 -0.69 0.60
CA ASN A 24 -23.97 -0.10 -0.46
C ASN A 24 -22.64 -0.86 -0.55
N PRO A 25 -22.23 -1.34 -1.75
CA PRO A 25 -20.96 -2.03 -1.97
C PRO A 25 -19.75 -1.29 -1.40
N TYR A 26 -19.75 0.04 -1.46
CA TYR A 26 -18.69 0.87 -0.86
C TYR A 26 -18.51 0.72 0.65
N PHE A 27 -19.54 0.24 1.36
CA PHE A 27 -19.47 -0.01 2.80
C PHE A 27 -19.38 -1.50 3.14
N GLN A 28 -19.28 -2.37 2.14
CA GLN A 28 -19.01 -3.79 2.38
C GLN A 28 -17.55 -3.95 2.81
N LYS A 29 -17.33 -4.86 3.75
CA LYS A 29 -16.03 -5.06 4.38
C LYS A 29 -14.89 -5.34 3.37
N ALA A 30 -15.20 -5.94 2.22
CA ALA A 30 -14.25 -6.24 1.14
C ALA A 30 -13.92 -5.02 0.26
N GLU A 31 -14.77 -3.99 0.26
CA GLU A 31 -14.62 -2.82 -0.63
C GLU A 31 -14.53 -1.51 0.16
N ASN A 32 -14.46 -1.61 1.48
CA ASN A 32 -14.39 -0.44 2.35
C ASN A 32 -12.98 0.14 2.33
N VAL A 33 -12.85 1.33 1.75
CA VAL A 33 -11.57 2.07 1.65
C VAL A 33 -10.95 2.44 3.00
N TYR A 34 -11.73 2.39 4.08
CA TYR A 34 -11.26 2.64 5.45
C TYR A 34 -10.78 1.37 6.16
N HIS A 35 -10.93 0.22 5.53
CA HIS A 35 -10.50 -1.05 6.11
C HIS A 35 -9.14 -1.45 5.53
N VAL A 36 -8.14 -1.57 6.39
CA VAL A 36 -6.80 -2.01 5.98
C VAL A 36 -6.85 -3.49 5.60
N PRO A 37 -6.45 -3.86 4.37
CA PRO A 37 -6.40 -5.26 3.96
C PRO A 37 -5.41 -6.07 4.80
N GLN A 38 -5.70 -7.36 5.02
CA GLN A 38 -4.80 -8.24 5.76
C GLN A 38 -3.43 -8.38 5.09
N SER A 39 -3.39 -8.29 3.76
CA SER A 39 -2.12 -8.28 3.01
C SER A 39 -1.19 -7.15 3.42
N VAL A 40 -1.74 -5.94 3.65
CA VAL A 40 -0.95 -4.80 4.10
C VAL A 40 -0.44 -5.02 5.52
N VAL A 41 -1.30 -5.53 6.41
CA VAL A 41 -0.91 -5.84 7.80
C VAL A 41 0.26 -6.81 7.81
N ASP A 42 0.12 -7.94 7.14
CA ASP A 42 1.12 -9.00 7.16
C ASP A 42 2.44 -8.57 6.50
N ILE A 43 2.38 -7.82 5.39
CA ILE A 43 3.58 -7.29 4.73
C ILE A 43 4.29 -6.26 5.63
N CYS A 44 3.54 -5.32 6.20
CA CYS A 44 4.12 -4.30 7.07
C CYS A 44 4.75 -4.92 8.32
N ASP A 45 4.06 -5.84 8.98
CA ASP A 45 4.58 -6.53 10.16
C ASP A 45 5.85 -7.35 9.87
N ALA A 46 5.98 -7.86 8.63
CA ALA A 46 7.14 -8.62 8.22
C ALA A 46 8.40 -7.77 8.00
N ILE A 47 8.25 -6.52 7.55
CA ILE A 47 9.37 -5.65 7.15
C ILE A 47 9.61 -4.48 8.10
N GLU A 48 8.63 -4.12 8.96
CA GLU A 48 8.76 -3.02 9.91
C GLU A 48 9.74 -3.40 11.04
N VAL A 49 10.66 -2.49 11.33
CA VAL A 49 11.59 -2.65 12.45
C VAL A 49 11.23 -1.66 13.55
N PRO A 50 10.86 -2.10 14.76
CA PRO A 50 10.47 -1.22 15.83
C PRO A 50 11.52 -0.15 16.14
N GLY A 51 11.08 1.11 16.20
CA GLY A 51 11.97 2.24 16.49
C GLY A 51 12.87 2.67 15.34
N ARG A 52 12.70 2.13 14.15
CA ARG A 52 13.44 2.49 12.94
C ARG A 52 12.50 2.93 11.83
N GLU A 53 13.02 3.80 11.01
CA GLU A 53 12.37 4.20 9.79
C GLU A 53 12.89 3.30 8.65
N VAL A 54 11.98 2.55 8.06
CA VAL A 54 12.29 1.65 6.93
C VAL A 54 11.64 2.22 5.68
N MET A 55 12.43 2.40 4.63
CA MET A 55 11.93 2.83 3.33
C MET A 55 11.68 1.62 2.44
N ALA A 56 10.53 1.61 1.78
CA ALA A 56 10.13 0.51 0.91
C ALA A 56 9.32 0.99 -0.29
N VAL A 57 9.53 0.34 -1.43
CA VAL A 57 8.74 0.54 -2.64
C VAL A 57 7.50 -0.33 -2.56
N PHE A 58 6.33 0.29 -2.62
CA PHE A 58 5.04 -0.40 -2.63
C PHE A 58 4.30 -0.14 -3.94
N PRO A 59 3.52 -1.10 -4.45
CA PRO A 59 2.62 -0.87 -5.56
C PRO A 59 1.49 0.10 -5.17
N GLY A 60 0.99 0.83 -6.18
CA GLY A 60 0.05 1.94 -5.98
C GLY A 60 -1.20 1.58 -5.18
N GLU A 61 -1.73 0.36 -5.34
CA GLU A 61 -2.93 -0.12 -4.65
C GLU A 61 -2.75 -0.31 -3.14
N LEU A 62 -1.52 -0.51 -2.65
CA LEU A 62 -1.25 -0.70 -1.23
C LEU A 62 -0.88 0.59 -0.50
N LEU A 63 -0.36 1.57 -1.20
CA LEU A 63 0.25 2.78 -0.62
C LEU A 63 -0.61 3.51 0.42
N GLN A 64 -1.90 3.70 0.12
CA GLN A 64 -2.80 4.41 1.03
C GLN A 64 -3.02 3.67 2.35
N TYR A 65 -3.02 2.35 2.31
CA TYR A 65 -3.23 1.51 3.49
C TYR A 65 -1.98 1.38 4.33
N VAL A 66 -0.81 1.22 3.70
CA VAL A 66 0.49 1.14 4.39
C VAL A 66 0.68 2.36 5.28
N ARG A 67 0.40 3.56 4.78
CA ARG A 67 0.51 4.81 5.53
C ARG A 67 -0.50 4.97 6.67
N GLN A 68 -1.62 4.26 6.60
CA GLN A 68 -2.60 4.24 7.69
C GLN A 68 -2.23 3.27 8.80
N TYR A 69 -1.52 2.20 8.44
CA TYR A 69 -1.24 1.09 9.35
C TYR A 69 0.14 1.17 10.01
N SER A 70 1.16 1.59 9.29
CA SER A 70 2.56 1.50 9.72
C SER A 70 3.32 2.83 9.67
N ASN A 71 4.52 2.84 10.26
CA ASN A 71 5.48 3.94 10.18
C ASN A 71 6.46 3.80 9.00
N LEU A 72 6.23 2.86 8.11
CA LEU A 72 7.05 2.68 6.92
C LEU A 72 6.98 3.92 6.01
N VAL A 73 8.10 4.29 5.44
CA VAL A 73 8.16 5.30 4.40
C VAL A 73 7.93 4.63 3.07
N CYS A 74 6.80 4.94 2.45
CA CYS A 74 6.39 4.33 1.21
C CYS A 74 6.87 5.15 0.03
N MET A 75 7.67 4.55 -0.84
CA MET A 75 7.97 5.07 -2.16
C MET A 75 7.02 4.44 -3.18
N PRO A 76 6.66 5.13 -4.24
CA PRO A 76 7.23 6.41 -4.73
C PRO A 76 6.69 7.68 -4.08
N TYR A 77 5.77 7.63 -3.15
CA TYR A 77 5.11 8.84 -2.67
C TYR A 77 5.75 9.50 -1.44
N GLY A 78 6.69 8.84 -0.77
CA GLY A 78 7.37 9.41 0.40
C GLY A 78 6.46 9.75 1.59
N ARG A 79 7.01 10.44 2.58
CA ARG A 79 6.33 10.73 3.87
C ARG A 79 5.22 11.77 3.81
N ASN A 80 5.34 12.74 2.93
CA ASN A 80 4.58 14.01 3.03
C ASN A 80 3.52 14.18 1.94
N ILE A 81 3.04 13.09 1.38
CA ILE A 81 2.23 13.26 0.20
C ILE A 81 0.75 13.15 0.49
N VAL A 82 0.14 14.31 0.56
CA VAL A 82 -1.18 14.54 -0.01
C VAL A 82 -0.92 14.90 -1.48
N VAL A 83 -0.76 13.91 -2.34
CA VAL A 83 -0.54 14.21 -3.74
C VAL A 83 -1.77 13.88 -4.53
N SER A 84 -2.31 14.90 -5.14
CA SER A 84 -3.03 14.72 -6.40
C SER A 84 -2.01 14.14 -7.41
N LYS A 85 -2.41 13.17 -8.21
CA LYS A 85 -1.66 12.55 -9.33
C LYS A 85 -0.91 13.54 -10.24
N TRP A 86 -1.13 14.81 -10.09
CA TRP A 86 -0.73 15.91 -10.95
C TRP A 86 0.62 16.54 -10.61
N THR A 87 1.20 16.22 -9.47
CA THR A 87 2.34 17.00 -8.95
C THR A 87 3.61 16.21 -8.70
N VAL A 88 3.61 14.89 -8.87
CA VAL A 88 4.81 14.06 -8.71
C VAL A 88 5.12 13.36 -10.00
N GLN A 89 6.04 13.93 -10.75
CA GLN A 89 6.88 13.15 -11.65
C GLN A 89 7.89 12.45 -10.75
N ASN A 90 7.71 11.14 -10.59
CA ASN A 90 8.65 10.28 -9.91
C ASN A 90 8.85 9.07 -10.82
N ASP A 91 10.07 8.92 -11.32
CA ASP A 91 10.43 7.88 -12.27
C ASP A 91 10.18 6.48 -11.67
N LEU A 92 10.38 6.32 -10.36
CA LEU A 92 10.09 5.08 -9.65
C LEU A 92 8.59 4.73 -9.66
N TYR A 93 7.71 5.74 -9.56
CA TYR A 93 6.27 5.53 -9.71
C TYR A 93 5.91 5.08 -11.12
N ASP A 94 6.48 5.75 -12.12
CA ASP A 94 6.19 5.45 -13.52
C ASP A 94 6.65 4.03 -13.89
N VAL A 95 7.80 3.57 -13.35
CA VAL A 95 8.29 2.20 -13.51
C VAL A 95 7.36 1.20 -12.80
N MET A 96 6.91 1.49 -11.58
CA MET A 96 6.02 0.61 -10.82
C MET A 96 4.63 0.46 -11.43
N GLU A 97 4.13 1.42 -12.20
CA GLU A 97 2.84 1.33 -12.90
C GLU A 97 2.90 0.48 -14.17
N GLN A 98 4.08 0.18 -14.72
CA GLN A 98 4.24 -0.63 -15.91
C GLN A 98 3.84 -2.09 -15.65
N GLU A 99 3.27 -2.75 -16.68
CA GLU A 99 2.98 -4.20 -16.63
C GLU A 99 4.26 -5.05 -16.71
N THR A 100 5.25 -4.54 -17.45
CA THR A 100 6.57 -5.17 -17.59
C THR A 100 7.62 -4.19 -17.10
N ILE A 101 8.35 -4.60 -16.08
CA ILE A 101 9.29 -3.76 -15.34
C ILE A 101 10.72 -4.23 -15.62
N ASP A 102 11.61 -3.32 -15.99
CA ASP A 102 13.04 -3.60 -16.05
C ASP A 102 13.63 -3.67 -14.63
N ALA A 103 14.19 -4.82 -14.27
CA ALA A 103 14.75 -5.05 -12.94
C ALA A 103 15.94 -4.13 -12.63
N GLY A 104 16.75 -3.78 -13.64
CA GLY A 104 17.91 -2.90 -13.49
C GLY A 104 17.50 -1.46 -13.22
N GLU A 105 16.51 -0.96 -13.97
CA GLU A 105 15.97 0.37 -13.76
C GLU A 105 15.30 0.49 -12.38
N LEU A 106 14.44 -0.48 -12.03
CA LEU A 106 13.77 -0.51 -10.73
C LEU A 106 14.77 -0.53 -9.57
N ALA A 107 15.80 -1.41 -9.63
CA ALA A 107 16.81 -1.52 -8.60
C ALA A 107 17.61 -0.21 -8.44
N THR A 108 17.95 0.43 -9.55
CA THR A 108 18.70 1.70 -9.54
C THR A 108 17.90 2.79 -8.87
N LEU A 109 16.64 3.00 -9.30
CA LEU A 109 15.76 4.02 -8.74
C LEU A 109 15.44 3.76 -7.26
N ALA A 110 15.23 2.48 -6.87
CA ALA A 110 14.96 2.12 -5.48
C ALA A 110 16.17 2.43 -4.58
N ARG A 111 17.41 2.23 -5.07
CA ARG A 111 18.63 2.56 -4.33
C ARG A 111 18.88 4.07 -4.23
N GLU A 112 18.59 4.82 -5.29
CA GLU A 112 18.67 6.29 -5.26
C GLU A 112 17.77 6.87 -4.16
N GLU A 113 16.61 6.26 -3.95
CA GLU A 113 15.67 6.62 -2.90
C GLU A 113 15.93 5.89 -1.56
N GLN A 114 17.03 5.14 -1.46
CA GLN A 114 17.44 4.40 -0.26
C GLN A 114 16.38 3.39 0.25
N CYS A 115 15.64 2.78 -0.65
CA CYS A 115 14.62 1.79 -0.29
C CYS A 115 15.26 0.45 0.06
N ALA A 116 15.01 -0.03 1.27
CA ALA A 116 15.49 -1.32 1.75
C ALA A 116 14.71 -2.51 1.19
N TYR A 117 13.46 -2.28 0.81
CA TYR A 117 12.58 -3.32 0.28
C TYR A 117 11.86 -2.86 -0.98
N ILE A 118 11.58 -3.83 -1.86
CA ILE A 118 10.72 -3.68 -3.03
C ILE A 118 9.61 -4.71 -2.92
N ILE A 119 8.36 -4.27 -2.95
CA ILE A 119 7.17 -5.13 -2.94
C ILE A 119 6.56 -5.11 -4.33
N LEU A 120 6.50 -6.26 -4.99
CA LEU A 120 5.98 -6.40 -6.34
C LEU A 120 4.81 -7.36 -6.39
N PRO A 121 3.71 -7.01 -7.07
CA PRO A 121 2.66 -7.96 -7.39
C PRO A 121 3.21 -9.11 -8.23
N GLU A 122 2.82 -10.35 -7.92
CA GLU A 122 3.20 -11.54 -8.73
C GLU A 122 2.65 -11.49 -10.17
N THR A 123 1.68 -10.61 -10.43
CA THR A 123 1.11 -10.37 -11.75
C THR A 123 2.02 -9.57 -12.67
N LYS A 124 2.98 -8.82 -12.11
CA LYS A 124 3.94 -8.03 -12.90
C LYS A 124 5.02 -8.92 -13.50
N THR A 125 5.45 -8.57 -14.68
CA THR A 125 6.55 -9.28 -15.37
C THR A 125 7.84 -8.50 -15.20
N LEU A 126 8.88 -9.15 -14.65
CA LEU A 126 10.23 -8.58 -14.60
C LEU A 126 11.04 -8.96 -15.83
N VAL A 127 11.70 -7.99 -16.44
CA VAL A 127 12.78 -8.20 -17.42
C VAL A 127 14.10 -8.16 -16.64
N GLY A 128 14.82 -9.27 -16.64
CA GLY A 128 15.97 -9.48 -15.75
C GLY A 128 15.55 -10.06 -14.40
N LYS A 129 16.49 -10.11 -13.47
CA LYS A 129 16.29 -10.65 -12.13
C LYS A 129 16.85 -9.68 -11.09
N LEU A 130 16.09 -9.42 -10.05
CA LEU A 130 16.56 -8.60 -8.93
C LEU A 130 17.66 -9.29 -8.14
N GLU A 131 17.66 -10.62 -8.11
CA GLU A 131 18.70 -11.42 -7.43
C GLU A 131 20.09 -11.23 -8.05
N ASP A 132 20.16 -10.99 -9.35
CA ASP A 132 21.43 -10.69 -10.05
C ASP A 132 21.95 -9.27 -9.71
N LEU A 133 21.14 -8.45 -9.05
CA LEU A 133 21.40 -7.08 -8.66
C LEU A 133 21.50 -6.90 -7.14
N GLU A 134 21.90 -7.96 -6.42
CA GLU A 134 22.10 -7.97 -4.97
C GLU A 134 20.80 -7.73 -4.15
N TYR A 135 19.65 -8.09 -4.72
CA TYR A 135 18.40 -8.21 -3.96
C TYR A 135 18.15 -9.68 -3.61
N GLU A 136 17.68 -9.92 -2.43
CA GLU A 136 17.28 -11.25 -1.97
C GLU A 136 15.76 -11.34 -1.88
N GLU A 137 15.19 -12.45 -2.35
CA GLU A 137 13.76 -12.71 -2.10
C GLU A 137 13.56 -12.93 -0.60
N PHE A 138 12.97 -11.95 0.06
CA PHE A 138 12.70 -11.99 1.50
C PHE A 138 11.50 -12.87 1.83
N GLY A 139 10.48 -12.88 0.96
CA GLY A 139 9.30 -13.71 1.12
C GLY A 139 8.22 -13.45 0.08
N ARG A 140 7.18 -14.29 0.13
CA ARG A 140 5.98 -14.17 -0.70
C ARG A 140 4.75 -14.26 0.15
N MET A 141 3.83 -13.32 -0.01
CA MET A 141 2.55 -13.33 0.70
C MET A 141 1.47 -12.55 -0.04
N HIS A 142 0.25 -13.07 0.01
CA HIS A 142 -0.93 -12.41 -0.57
C HIS A 142 -0.81 -12.01 -2.05
N GLY A 143 -0.04 -12.76 -2.86
CA GLY A 143 0.20 -12.44 -4.28
C GLY A 143 1.24 -11.36 -4.52
N TYR A 144 2.07 -11.05 -3.51
CA TYR A 144 3.21 -10.15 -3.61
C TYR A 144 4.51 -10.87 -3.30
N VAL A 145 5.56 -10.51 -4.03
CA VAL A 145 6.95 -10.90 -3.75
C VAL A 145 7.65 -9.71 -3.08
N ILE A 146 8.33 -9.98 -1.99
CA ILE A 146 9.08 -8.99 -1.23
C ILE A 146 10.56 -9.24 -1.48
N TYR A 147 11.25 -8.26 -2.02
CA TYR A 147 12.69 -8.26 -2.19
C TYR A 147 13.34 -7.34 -1.19
N LYS A 148 14.46 -7.76 -0.64
CA LYS A 148 15.31 -6.97 0.27
C LYS A 148 16.62 -6.66 -0.41
N ASP A 149 17.05 -5.42 -0.38
CA ASP A 149 18.40 -5.04 -0.83
C ASP A 149 19.43 -5.53 0.17
N ALA A 150 20.32 -6.43 -0.28
CA ALA A 150 21.39 -6.98 0.54
C ALA A 150 22.48 -5.95 0.87
N THR A 151 22.56 -4.84 0.13
CA THR A 151 23.57 -3.79 0.33
C THR A 151 23.12 -2.75 1.37
N VAL A 152 21.83 -2.66 1.67
CA VAL A 152 21.32 -1.69 2.64
C VAL A 152 21.52 -2.22 4.05
N ASP A 153 22.40 -1.58 4.78
CA ASP A 153 22.53 -1.81 6.22
C ASP A 153 21.43 -1.06 6.96
N LEU A 154 20.45 -1.80 7.44
CA LEU A 154 19.32 -1.28 8.23
C LEU A 154 19.78 -0.55 9.53
N TYR A 155 21.07 -0.63 9.89
CA TYR A 155 21.62 0.10 11.02
C TYR A 155 21.88 1.59 10.73
N TYR A 156 21.98 1.99 9.45
CA TYR A 156 22.28 3.38 9.08
C TYR A 156 21.11 4.36 9.25
N PHE A 157 19.90 3.88 9.37
CA PHE A 157 18.71 4.72 9.54
C PHE A 157 18.37 5.08 10.99
N MET A 158 19.33 4.89 11.90
CA MET A 158 19.21 5.40 13.27
C MET A 158 19.76 6.83 13.34
N LYS A 159 18.86 7.79 13.32
CA LYS A 159 19.11 9.16 13.80
C LYS A 159 18.12 9.53 14.86
#